data_4cc7d819be8bc8150a42b1693362e790
#
_entry.id   4cc7d819be8bc8150a42b1693362e790
#
_cell.length_a   1.000
_cell.length_b   1.000
_cell.length_c   1.000
_cell.angle_alpha   90.00
_cell.angle_beta   90.00
_cell.angle_gamma   90.00
#
_symmetry.space_group_name_H-M   'P 1'
#
loop_
_entity.id
_entity.type
_entity.pdbx_description
1 polymer ?
#
loop_
_entity_poly.entity_id
_entity_poly.type
_entity_poly.pdbx_seq_one_letter_code
_entity_poly.pdbx_strand_id
1 'polypeptide(L)'
;MKLLEKFKIGDLELKNRLVMAPMTRSRANAQGEVNDLIVKYYVQRASAGLLITEAVNISEQAIGSPLTPGLYTREQITAWKKVTDAVHEANGLIFAQLWHTGRVGHSIDKNGVLPVSASAIAIEGQTHFTSQGPKEYETPRELTTEEIKQIIQDYKQAAINAKEAGFDGVELHSAFGYLPNQFLVDGANKRNDEFGGSIENRSRFVLEIMKGLVEVFGADKAGIKLSPSIPYNGMIDSDPTALFSYLITELNKLPLAYIQLMQPMFPIDAFPTWPKDVLTTFGHLFDKTIIVNGGYDQQKGEQELENNRAHLVSYGSAFIANPDLPKRFELNAELNTPDRNTMYGGGEKGFTDYPFLENNN
;
A
#
# COMPACT_ATOMS: atom_id res chain seq x y z
N MET A 1 -26.82 -4.35 4.56
CA MET A 1 -25.57 -3.53 4.53
C MET A 1 -24.64 -4.15 3.51
N LYS A 2 -24.35 -3.43 2.41
CA LYS A 2 -23.49 -3.91 1.32
C LYS A 2 -22.06 -4.21 1.77
N LEU A 3 -21.54 -3.45 2.74
CA LEU A 3 -20.21 -3.72 3.33
C LEU A 3 -20.06 -5.17 3.82
N LEU A 4 -21.10 -5.80 4.31
CA LEU A 4 -21.08 -7.16 4.86
C LEU A 4 -21.40 -8.26 3.82
N GLU A 5 -21.75 -7.89 2.60
CA GLU A 5 -22.02 -8.84 1.54
C GLU A 5 -20.73 -9.45 1.00
N LYS A 6 -20.80 -10.73 0.63
CA LYS A 6 -19.70 -11.40 -0.08
C LYS A 6 -19.38 -10.68 -1.40
N PHE A 7 -18.12 -10.79 -1.81
CA PHE A 7 -17.66 -10.25 -3.09
C PHE A 7 -16.67 -11.22 -3.73
N LYS A 8 -16.49 -11.15 -5.04
CA LYS A 8 -15.49 -11.97 -5.74
C LYS A 8 -14.52 -11.10 -6.50
N ILE A 9 -13.24 -11.43 -6.38
CA ILE A 9 -12.16 -10.95 -7.25
C ILE A 9 -11.61 -12.18 -7.97
N GLY A 10 -11.94 -12.34 -9.25
CA GLY A 10 -11.61 -13.57 -9.96
C GLY A 10 -12.17 -14.82 -9.26
N ASP A 11 -11.27 -15.73 -8.86
CA ASP A 11 -11.57 -16.95 -8.10
C ASP A 11 -11.58 -16.75 -6.57
N LEU A 12 -11.14 -15.59 -6.06
CA LEU A 12 -11.10 -15.29 -4.64
C LEU A 12 -12.47 -14.85 -4.13
N GLU A 13 -13.02 -15.60 -3.18
CA GLU A 13 -14.29 -15.26 -2.52
C GLU A 13 -14.05 -14.54 -1.20
N LEU A 14 -14.33 -13.23 -1.18
CA LEU A 14 -14.25 -12.39 0.00
C LEU A 14 -15.53 -12.52 0.82
N LYS A 15 -15.40 -12.73 2.13
CA LYS A 15 -16.53 -12.90 3.05
C LYS A 15 -17.35 -11.63 3.30
N ASN A 16 -16.77 -10.46 3.04
CA ASN A 16 -17.38 -9.14 3.11
C ASN A 16 -16.59 -8.16 2.23
N ARG A 17 -17.03 -6.89 2.17
CA ARG A 17 -16.41 -5.85 1.33
C ARG A 17 -15.48 -4.90 2.10
N LEU A 18 -15.09 -5.26 3.32
CA LEU A 18 -14.13 -4.51 4.12
C LEU A 18 -12.71 -5.02 3.82
N VAL A 19 -11.85 -4.10 3.43
CA VAL A 19 -10.42 -4.37 3.23
C VAL A 19 -9.63 -3.76 4.38
N MET A 20 -8.75 -4.54 5.01
CA MET A 20 -7.77 -3.98 5.92
C MET A 20 -6.70 -3.25 5.08
N ALA A 21 -6.63 -1.93 5.22
CA ALA A 21 -5.64 -1.11 4.52
C ALA A 21 -4.21 -1.49 4.89
N PRO A 22 -3.26 -1.41 3.96
CA PRO A 22 -1.85 -1.56 4.26
C PRO A 22 -1.37 -0.43 5.18
N MET A 23 -0.78 -0.80 6.32
CA MET A 23 -0.32 0.13 7.35
C MET A 23 1.00 -0.34 7.94
N THR A 24 2.06 0.42 7.76
CA THR A 24 3.36 0.17 8.39
C THR A 24 3.22 0.22 9.90
N ARG A 25 3.71 -0.81 10.58
CA ARG A 25 3.65 -0.92 12.04
C ARG A 25 5.05 -0.98 12.69
N SER A 26 6.10 -1.20 11.90
CA SER A 26 7.51 -1.19 12.34
C SER A 26 7.75 -2.14 13.53
N ARG A 27 7.39 -3.39 13.43
CA ARG A 27 7.55 -4.44 14.47
C ARG A 27 8.26 -5.69 13.99
N ALA A 28 8.83 -5.67 12.78
CA ALA A 28 9.75 -6.71 12.32
C ALA A 28 11.05 -6.67 13.15
N ASN A 29 11.84 -7.73 13.10
CA ASN A 29 13.16 -7.71 13.69
C ASN A 29 14.17 -6.88 12.87
N ALA A 30 15.40 -6.75 13.34
CA ALA A 30 16.44 -5.97 12.65
C ALA A 30 16.82 -6.52 11.26
N GLN A 31 16.52 -7.79 10.98
CA GLN A 31 16.74 -8.45 9.69
C GLN A 31 15.51 -8.35 8.78
N GLY A 32 14.47 -7.60 9.18
CA GLY A 32 13.22 -7.46 8.43
C GLY A 32 12.36 -8.73 8.41
N GLU A 33 12.56 -9.65 9.36
CA GLU A 33 11.73 -10.84 9.51
C GLU A 33 10.51 -10.53 10.38
N VAL A 34 9.36 -11.05 9.97
CA VAL A 34 8.14 -11.00 10.78
C VAL A 34 8.23 -12.02 11.93
N ASN A 35 7.62 -11.70 13.05
CA ASN A 35 7.64 -12.49 14.28
C ASN A 35 6.22 -12.94 14.68
N ASP A 36 6.12 -13.73 15.76
CA ASP A 36 4.84 -14.29 16.22
C ASP A 36 3.82 -13.20 16.63
N LEU A 37 4.28 -12.02 17.03
CA LEU A 37 3.42 -10.90 17.33
C LEU A 37 2.73 -10.37 16.05
N ILE A 38 3.44 -10.35 14.93
CA ILE A 38 2.89 -9.97 13.61
C ILE A 38 1.93 -11.06 13.12
N VAL A 39 2.23 -12.34 13.34
CA VAL A 39 1.30 -13.45 13.06
C VAL A 39 -0.02 -13.21 13.81
N LYS A 40 0.03 -13.01 15.14
CA LYS A 40 -1.14 -12.73 15.99
C LYS A 40 -1.94 -11.52 15.47
N TYR A 41 -1.26 -10.45 15.06
CA TYR A 41 -1.88 -9.22 14.55
C TYR A 41 -2.75 -9.47 13.32
N TYR A 42 -2.24 -10.19 12.32
CA TYR A 42 -3.01 -10.48 11.10
C TYR A 42 -4.11 -11.49 11.35
N VAL A 43 -3.87 -12.54 12.15
CA VAL A 43 -4.90 -13.52 12.51
C VAL A 43 -6.08 -12.87 13.22
N GLN A 44 -5.84 -11.95 14.16
CA GLN A 44 -6.90 -11.22 14.85
C GLN A 44 -7.83 -10.46 13.88
N ARG A 45 -7.34 -10.10 12.70
CA ARG A 45 -8.06 -9.30 11.68
C ARG A 45 -8.54 -10.14 10.50
N ALA A 46 -8.40 -11.46 10.57
CA ALA A 46 -8.80 -12.39 9.50
C ALA A 46 -10.32 -12.37 9.18
N SER A 47 -11.14 -11.67 9.99
CA SER A 47 -12.55 -11.41 9.69
C SER A 47 -12.76 -10.40 8.55
N ALA A 48 -11.77 -9.62 8.17
CA ALA A 48 -11.82 -8.76 6.98
C ALA A 48 -12.07 -9.58 5.70
N GLY A 49 -12.70 -8.97 4.70
CA GLY A 49 -12.84 -9.59 3.39
C GLY A 49 -11.49 -9.82 2.70
N LEU A 50 -10.58 -8.86 2.84
CA LEU A 50 -9.20 -8.96 2.38
C LEU A 50 -8.27 -8.24 3.36
N LEU A 51 -7.16 -8.88 3.71
CA LEU A 51 -6.05 -8.25 4.39
C LEU A 51 -5.01 -7.80 3.35
N ILE A 52 -4.55 -6.55 3.43
CA ILE A 52 -3.33 -6.13 2.73
C ILE A 52 -2.28 -5.85 3.81
N THR A 53 -1.11 -6.48 3.69
CA THR A 53 -0.06 -6.35 4.70
C THR A 53 0.43 -4.91 4.83
N GLU A 54 1.09 -4.61 5.94
CA GLU A 54 2.02 -3.48 5.94
C GLU A 54 2.98 -3.59 4.75
N ALA A 55 3.52 -2.45 4.31
CA ALA A 55 4.43 -2.40 3.17
C ALA A 55 5.69 -3.24 3.43
N VAL A 56 6.04 -4.10 2.46
CA VAL A 56 7.10 -5.10 2.53
C VAL A 56 8.21 -4.72 1.57
N ASN A 57 9.44 -4.55 2.07
CA ASN A 57 10.59 -4.17 1.26
C ASN A 57 10.95 -5.27 0.26
N ILE A 58 11.11 -4.90 -1.01
CA ILE A 58 11.46 -5.84 -2.10
C ILE A 58 12.96 -6.16 -2.18
N SER A 59 13.80 -5.33 -1.53
CA SER A 59 15.27 -5.46 -1.49
C SER A 59 15.83 -4.66 -0.33
N GLU A 60 17.11 -4.81 -0.01
CA GLU A 60 17.79 -3.98 0.98
C GLU A 60 17.80 -2.50 0.58
N GLN A 61 17.94 -2.20 -0.73
CA GLN A 61 17.89 -0.83 -1.24
C GLN A 61 16.50 -0.19 -1.01
N ALA A 62 15.45 -0.98 -0.93
CA ALA A 62 14.06 -0.50 -0.79
C ALA A 62 13.75 0.05 0.61
N ILE A 63 14.54 -0.29 1.62
CA ILE A 63 14.31 0.08 3.03
C ILE A 63 14.36 1.60 3.20
N GLY A 64 13.37 2.17 3.88
CA GLY A 64 13.33 3.60 4.22
C GLY A 64 13.00 3.88 5.67
N SER A 65 12.48 2.91 6.39
CA SER A 65 12.10 3.07 7.80
C SER A 65 12.56 1.87 8.62
N PRO A 66 12.95 2.08 9.88
CA PRO A 66 13.44 1.00 10.72
C PRO A 66 12.35 -0.03 11.04
N LEU A 67 12.77 -1.28 11.26
CA LEU A 67 11.92 -2.40 11.68
C LEU A 67 10.73 -2.68 10.74
N THR A 68 10.87 -2.35 9.46
CA THR A 68 9.90 -2.71 8.43
C THR A 68 10.25 -4.07 7.83
N PRO A 69 9.26 -4.93 7.53
CA PRO A 69 9.53 -6.27 7.02
C PRO A 69 10.03 -6.26 5.59
N GLY A 70 10.82 -7.27 5.26
CA GLY A 70 11.28 -7.56 3.90
C GLY A 70 10.65 -8.83 3.33
N LEU A 71 10.87 -9.04 2.02
CA LEU A 71 10.44 -10.24 1.30
C LEU A 71 11.46 -10.61 0.21
N TYR A 72 12.76 -10.54 0.54
CA TYR A 72 13.87 -10.73 -0.39
C TYR A 72 14.93 -11.72 0.11
N THR A 73 14.84 -12.19 1.37
CA THR A 73 15.68 -13.29 1.87
C THR A 73 14.87 -14.55 2.12
N ARG A 74 15.52 -15.70 2.20
CA ARG A 74 14.88 -16.98 2.50
C ARG A 74 14.22 -17.00 3.89
N GLU A 75 14.87 -16.38 4.86
CA GLU A 75 14.39 -16.28 6.24
C GLU A 75 13.12 -15.46 6.31
N GLN A 76 13.06 -14.32 5.59
CA GLN A 76 11.88 -13.47 5.49
C GLN A 76 10.70 -14.22 4.84
N ILE A 77 10.96 -14.95 3.73
CA ILE A 77 9.93 -15.77 3.06
C ILE A 77 9.37 -16.83 4.03
N THR A 78 10.25 -17.53 4.74
CA THR A 78 9.87 -18.55 5.73
C THR A 78 9.07 -17.95 6.89
N ALA A 79 9.44 -16.74 7.34
CA ALA A 79 8.71 -16.03 8.39
C ALA A 79 7.32 -15.59 7.92
N TRP A 80 7.20 -15.02 6.72
CA TRP A 80 5.91 -14.66 6.14
C TRP A 80 4.99 -15.86 5.90
N LYS A 81 5.56 -17.02 5.56
CA LYS A 81 4.76 -18.25 5.42
C LYS A 81 3.98 -18.59 6.68
N LYS A 82 4.54 -18.35 7.87
CA LYS A 82 3.81 -18.56 9.14
C LYS A 82 2.59 -17.63 9.26
N VAL A 83 2.71 -16.40 8.74
CA VAL A 83 1.59 -15.45 8.74
C VAL A 83 0.50 -15.91 7.80
N THR A 84 0.84 -16.25 6.55
CA THR A 84 -0.15 -16.67 5.54
C THR A 84 -0.85 -17.96 5.96
N ASP A 85 -0.09 -18.97 6.41
CA ASP A 85 -0.66 -20.23 6.90
C ASP A 85 -1.68 -19.98 8.05
N ALA A 86 -1.31 -19.17 9.04
CA ALA A 86 -2.18 -18.87 10.18
C ALA A 86 -3.42 -18.02 9.79
N VAL A 87 -3.28 -17.11 8.83
CA VAL A 87 -4.41 -16.34 8.29
C VAL A 87 -5.36 -17.24 7.51
N HIS A 88 -4.83 -18.17 6.71
CA HIS A 88 -5.64 -19.16 5.98
C HIS A 88 -6.35 -20.14 6.91
N GLU A 89 -5.69 -20.60 7.98
CA GLU A 89 -6.34 -21.41 9.04
C GLU A 89 -7.52 -20.67 9.69
N ALA A 90 -7.43 -19.32 9.80
CA ALA A 90 -8.53 -18.47 10.23
C ALA A 90 -9.50 -18.09 9.09
N ASN A 91 -9.43 -18.77 7.95
CA ASN A 91 -10.23 -18.52 6.75
C ASN A 91 -10.10 -17.06 6.21
N GLY A 92 -8.96 -16.39 6.39
CA GLY A 92 -8.66 -15.08 5.83
C GLY A 92 -8.03 -15.17 4.45
N LEU A 93 -8.06 -14.05 3.72
CA LEU A 93 -7.30 -13.83 2.48
C LEU A 93 -6.28 -12.70 2.73
N ILE A 94 -5.06 -12.84 2.21
CA ILE A 94 -4.00 -11.89 2.48
C ILE A 94 -3.14 -11.61 1.24
N PHE A 95 -2.98 -10.31 0.89
CA PHE A 95 -2.09 -9.81 -0.15
C PHE A 95 -0.88 -9.13 0.47
N ALA A 96 0.30 -9.32 -0.13
CA ALA A 96 1.50 -8.58 0.26
C ALA A 96 1.55 -7.23 -0.47
N GLN A 97 1.70 -6.11 0.25
CA GLN A 97 1.99 -4.82 -0.39
C GLN A 97 3.50 -4.67 -0.63
N LEU A 98 3.92 -4.70 -1.89
CA LEU A 98 5.33 -4.59 -2.28
C LEU A 98 5.78 -3.12 -2.32
N TRP A 99 6.93 -2.85 -1.71
CA TRP A 99 7.37 -1.51 -1.40
C TRP A 99 8.84 -1.24 -1.74
N HIS A 100 9.08 -0.09 -2.31
CA HIS A 100 10.39 0.54 -2.40
C HIS A 100 10.23 2.03 -2.06
N THR A 101 10.87 2.47 -0.99
CA THR A 101 10.65 3.82 -0.46
C THR A 101 11.21 4.94 -1.32
N GLY A 102 12.19 4.61 -2.18
CA GLY A 102 12.85 5.63 -2.99
C GLY A 102 13.56 6.66 -2.12
N ARG A 103 13.26 7.96 -2.34
CA ARG A 103 13.82 9.08 -1.58
C ARG A 103 13.23 9.24 -0.18
N VAL A 104 12.16 8.48 0.15
CA VAL A 104 11.57 8.50 1.50
C VAL A 104 12.35 7.54 2.39
N GLY A 105 13.50 7.98 2.84
CA GLY A 105 14.44 7.25 3.68
C GLY A 105 15.63 8.12 4.05
N HIS A 106 16.55 7.55 4.81
CA HIS A 106 17.76 8.25 5.24
C HIS A 106 18.95 7.29 5.31
N SER A 107 20.15 7.76 4.97
CA SER A 107 21.39 6.97 4.98
C SER A 107 21.71 6.35 6.36
N ILE A 108 21.25 6.96 7.44
CA ILE A 108 21.36 6.43 8.82
C ILE A 108 20.81 4.99 8.93
N ASP A 109 19.67 4.72 8.29
CA ASP A 109 19.01 3.41 8.34
C ASP A 109 19.36 2.51 7.13
N LYS A 110 20.33 2.95 6.32
CA LYS A 110 20.79 2.28 5.10
C LYS A 110 22.32 2.06 5.07
N ASN A 111 22.92 1.84 6.23
CA ASN A 111 24.37 1.61 6.36
C ASN A 111 25.24 2.70 5.69
N GLY A 112 24.78 3.95 5.70
CA GLY A 112 25.48 5.09 5.09
C GLY A 112 25.22 5.26 3.58
N VAL A 113 24.40 4.40 2.96
CA VAL A 113 24.05 4.50 1.54
C VAL A 113 22.91 5.51 1.34
N LEU A 114 23.10 6.48 0.46
CA LEU A 114 22.05 7.45 0.14
C LEU A 114 20.79 6.79 -0.42
N PRO A 115 19.61 7.31 -0.09
CA PRO A 115 18.37 6.96 -0.79
C PRO A 115 18.50 7.21 -2.30
N VAL A 116 17.67 6.50 -3.08
CA VAL A 116 17.62 6.65 -4.54
C VAL A 116 16.26 7.17 -4.98
N SER A 117 16.19 7.79 -6.16
CA SER A 117 14.93 8.29 -6.72
C SER A 117 15.00 8.36 -8.25
N ALA A 118 13.87 8.72 -8.88
CA ALA A 118 13.80 9.05 -10.30
C ALA A 118 14.75 10.18 -10.67
N SER A 119 14.87 11.19 -9.80
CA SER A 119 15.81 12.31 -9.96
C SER A 119 16.38 12.74 -8.60
N ALA A 120 17.51 13.43 -8.60
CA ALA A 120 18.21 13.92 -7.39
C ALA A 120 17.51 15.16 -6.78
N ILE A 121 16.27 14.98 -6.31
CA ILE A 121 15.43 16.05 -5.73
C ILE A 121 15.04 15.65 -4.32
N ALA A 122 15.45 16.43 -3.33
CA ALA A 122 15.11 16.20 -1.92
C ALA A 122 13.63 16.53 -1.63
N ILE A 123 13.12 15.97 -0.53
CA ILE A 123 11.84 16.39 0.06
C ILE A 123 12.14 17.57 0.98
N GLU A 124 11.52 18.72 0.72
CA GLU A 124 11.77 19.94 1.47
C GLU A 124 10.69 20.19 2.53
N GLY A 125 11.05 20.86 3.62
CA GLY A 125 10.13 21.30 4.68
C GLY A 125 9.51 20.18 5.50
N GLN A 126 10.05 18.96 5.44
CA GLN A 126 9.59 17.79 6.20
C GLN A 126 10.79 17.06 6.81
N THR A 127 10.52 16.26 7.84
CA THR A 127 11.53 15.38 8.46
C THR A 127 11.13 13.92 8.31
N HIS A 128 12.15 13.06 8.20
CA HIS A 128 12.02 11.61 8.24
C HIS A 128 12.33 11.08 9.63
N PHE A 129 11.55 10.10 10.09
CA PHE A 129 11.83 9.43 11.36
C PHE A 129 12.85 8.31 11.13
N THR A 130 14.05 8.48 11.69
CA THR A 130 15.14 7.50 11.62
C THR A 130 15.33 6.78 12.94
N SER A 131 16.18 5.74 12.99
CA SER A 131 16.61 5.07 14.22
C SER A 131 17.31 6.02 15.21
N GLN A 132 17.77 7.20 14.75
CA GLN A 132 18.40 8.24 15.57
C GLN A 132 17.47 9.47 15.77
N GLY A 133 16.16 9.31 15.60
CA GLY A 133 15.16 10.37 15.70
C GLY A 133 14.91 11.11 14.38
N PRO A 134 14.11 12.19 14.41
CA PRO A 134 13.76 12.94 13.20
C PRO A 134 15.00 13.58 12.57
N LYS A 135 15.13 13.47 11.24
CA LYS A 135 16.17 14.07 10.42
C LYS A 135 15.56 14.72 9.18
N GLU A 136 16.18 15.77 8.66
CA GLU A 136 15.83 16.31 7.35
C GLU A 136 16.10 15.25 6.26
N TYR A 137 15.31 15.28 5.18
CA TYR A 137 15.55 14.39 4.06
C TYR A 137 16.86 14.74 3.34
N GLU A 138 17.62 13.71 2.98
CA GLU A 138 18.81 13.87 2.14
C GLU A 138 18.42 14.02 0.66
N THR A 139 19.25 14.69 -0.11
CA THR A 139 19.13 14.66 -1.57
C THR A 139 19.44 13.24 -2.06
N PRO A 140 18.47 12.55 -2.68
CA PRO A 140 18.69 11.18 -3.14
C PRO A 140 19.64 11.16 -4.34
N ARG A 141 20.24 10.01 -4.57
CA ARG A 141 20.95 9.76 -5.82
C ARG A 141 19.94 9.39 -6.91
N GLU A 142 20.10 9.98 -8.11
CA GLU A 142 19.32 9.58 -9.27
C GLU A 142 19.71 8.15 -9.71
N LEU A 143 18.71 7.33 -10.04
CA LEU A 143 18.90 5.98 -10.56
C LEU A 143 19.38 6.01 -12.02
N THR A 144 20.32 5.14 -12.38
CA THR A 144 20.63 4.86 -13.79
C THR A 144 19.51 4.03 -14.44
N THR A 145 19.45 4.01 -15.77
CA THR A 145 18.47 3.21 -16.52
C THR A 145 18.61 1.71 -16.22
N GLU A 146 19.84 1.24 -16.05
CA GLU A 146 20.13 -0.16 -15.68
C GLU A 146 19.62 -0.50 -14.28
N GLU A 147 19.81 0.40 -13.31
CA GLU A 147 19.29 0.23 -11.95
C GLU A 147 17.75 0.24 -11.94
N ILE A 148 17.10 1.07 -12.74
CA ILE A 148 15.64 1.08 -12.89
C ILE A 148 15.16 -0.29 -13.39
N LYS A 149 15.80 -0.84 -14.43
CA LYS A 149 15.49 -2.17 -14.96
C LYS A 149 15.72 -3.27 -13.92
N GLN A 150 16.78 -3.15 -13.12
CA GLN A 150 17.02 -4.09 -12.01
C GLN A 150 15.94 -4.01 -10.95
N ILE A 151 15.50 -2.82 -10.54
CA ILE A 151 14.42 -2.66 -9.54
C ILE A 151 13.10 -3.26 -10.04
N ILE A 152 12.80 -3.16 -11.34
CA ILE A 152 11.64 -3.84 -11.94
C ILE A 152 11.77 -5.36 -11.75
N GLN A 153 12.96 -5.94 -11.93
CA GLN A 153 13.20 -7.36 -11.67
C GLN A 153 13.11 -7.68 -10.16
N ASP A 154 13.55 -6.79 -9.27
CA ASP A 154 13.44 -6.98 -7.83
C ASP A 154 11.97 -7.04 -7.39
N TYR A 155 11.08 -6.21 -7.95
CA TYR A 155 9.63 -6.32 -7.74
C TYR A 155 9.08 -7.68 -8.23
N LYS A 156 9.50 -8.12 -9.40
CA LYS A 156 9.10 -9.44 -9.93
C LYS A 156 9.61 -10.57 -9.05
N GLN A 157 10.86 -10.49 -8.55
CA GLN A 157 11.40 -11.48 -7.62
C GLN A 157 10.65 -11.47 -6.28
N ALA A 158 10.33 -10.29 -5.75
CA ALA A 158 9.53 -10.17 -4.52
C ALA A 158 8.13 -10.77 -4.69
N ALA A 159 7.52 -10.66 -5.88
CA ALA A 159 6.27 -11.34 -6.18
C ALA A 159 6.41 -12.87 -6.21
N ILE A 160 7.50 -13.40 -6.77
CA ILE A 160 7.81 -14.85 -6.72
C ILE A 160 7.95 -15.30 -5.26
N ASN A 161 8.66 -14.53 -4.44
CA ASN A 161 8.85 -14.79 -3.02
C ASN A 161 7.52 -14.72 -2.25
N ALA A 162 6.64 -13.76 -2.58
CA ALA A 162 5.30 -13.66 -2.01
C ALA A 162 4.46 -14.90 -2.32
N LYS A 163 4.51 -15.37 -3.56
CA LYS A 163 3.82 -16.60 -3.97
C LYS A 163 4.35 -17.83 -3.23
N GLU A 164 5.67 -17.93 -3.03
CA GLU A 164 6.29 -19.00 -2.25
C GLU A 164 5.90 -18.93 -0.77
N ALA A 165 5.80 -17.70 -0.21
CA ALA A 165 5.33 -17.47 1.14
C ALA A 165 3.83 -17.74 1.34
N GLY A 166 3.08 -18.07 0.28
CA GLY A 166 1.66 -18.45 0.35
C GLY A 166 0.68 -17.27 0.31
N PHE A 167 1.09 -16.07 -0.10
CA PHE A 167 0.16 -14.97 -0.29
C PHE A 167 -0.84 -15.24 -1.44
N ASP A 168 -2.09 -14.81 -1.27
CA ASP A 168 -3.15 -14.95 -2.27
C ASP A 168 -2.97 -14.00 -3.47
N GLY A 169 -2.20 -12.94 -3.29
CA GLY A 169 -1.86 -11.95 -4.30
C GLY A 169 -0.91 -10.89 -3.78
N VAL A 170 -0.67 -9.87 -4.61
CA VAL A 170 0.22 -8.74 -4.28
C VAL A 170 -0.42 -7.41 -4.65
N GLU A 171 -0.03 -6.35 -3.93
CA GLU A 171 -0.36 -4.97 -4.26
C GLU A 171 0.92 -4.16 -4.49
N LEU A 172 1.04 -3.44 -5.61
CA LEU A 172 2.09 -2.46 -5.78
C LEU A 172 1.77 -1.19 -4.98
N HIS A 173 2.69 -0.78 -4.10
CA HIS A 173 2.59 0.52 -3.43
C HIS A 173 3.08 1.65 -4.35
N SER A 174 2.14 2.28 -5.07
CA SER A 174 2.41 3.40 -5.99
C SER A 174 1.74 4.70 -5.53
N ALA A 175 1.86 4.98 -4.22
CA ALA A 175 1.17 6.08 -3.56
C ALA A 175 2.08 6.75 -2.51
N PHE A 176 1.65 7.87 -1.93
CA PHE A 176 2.28 8.57 -0.80
C PHE A 176 3.75 8.97 -0.99
N GLY A 177 4.21 9.08 -2.23
CA GLY A 177 5.56 9.56 -2.51
C GLY A 177 6.65 8.50 -2.44
N TYR A 178 6.31 7.21 -2.49
CA TYR A 178 7.30 6.14 -2.63
C TYR A 178 7.78 5.97 -4.08
N LEU A 179 8.78 5.15 -4.30
CA LEU A 179 9.52 5.14 -5.56
C LEU A 179 8.63 5.07 -6.83
N PRO A 180 7.63 4.19 -6.94
CA PRO A 180 6.78 4.18 -8.12
C PRO A 180 6.03 5.52 -8.33
N ASN A 181 5.56 6.15 -7.25
CA ASN A 181 4.92 7.45 -7.32
C ASN A 181 5.91 8.59 -7.68
N GLN A 182 7.19 8.48 -7.26
CA GLN A 182 8.25 9.43 -7.63
C GLN A 182 8.54 9.41 -9.13
N PHE A 183 8.39 8.27 -9.81
CA PHE A 183 8.50 8.20 -11.26
C PHE A 183 7.33 8.86 -11.98
N LEU A 184 6.12 8.75 -11.43
CA LEU A 184 4.90 9.26 -12.05
C LEU A 184 4.87 10.79 -12.13
N VAL A 185 5.12 11.48 -11.01
CA VAL A 185 4.89 12.94 -10.91
C VAL A 185 6.05 13.74 -11.47
N ASP A 186 5.76 14.78 -12.25
CA ASP A 186 6.77 15.64 -12.87
C ASP A 186 7.56 16.49 -11.87
N GLY A 187 7.02 16.74 -10.68
CA GLY A 187 7.72 17.42 -9.59
C GLY A 187 8.88 16.62 -8.99
N ALA A 188 8.85 15.28 -9.09
CA ALA A 188 9.89 14.40 -8.58
C ALA A 188 10.70 13.70 -9.68
N ASN A 189 10.25 13.72 -10.94
CA ASN A 189 10.89 13.09 -12.07
C ASN A 189 11.23 14.13 -13.14
N LYS A 190 12.52 14.49 -13.22
CA LYS A 190 13.08 15.43 -14.21
C LYS A 190 13.97 14.72 -15.25
N ARG A 191 13.81 13.40 -15.39
CA ARG A 191 14.54 12.60 -16.37
C ARG A 191 14.17 12.99 -17.80
N ASN A 192 15.09 12.74 -18.71
CA ASN A 192 14.93 12.96 -20.15
C ASN A 192 15.14 11.68 -20.98
N ASP A 193 15.15 10.53 -20.32
CA ASP A 193 15.23 9.19 -20.93
C ASP A 193 13.84 8.53 -21.06
N GLU A 194 13.84 7.22 -21.35
CA GLU A 194 12.62 6.43 -21.51
C GLU A 194 11.73 6.34 -20.26
N PHE A 195 12.19 6.80 -19.09
CA PHE A 195 11.46 6.81 -17.82
C PHE A 195 11.08 8.22 -17.33
N GLY A 196 11.24 9.26 -18.18
CA GLY A 196 10.93 10.63 -17.82
C GLY A 196 10.41 11.49 -18.96
N GLY A 197 10.06 12.75 -18.68
CA GLY A 197 9.48 13.69 -19.63
C GLY A 197 7.98 13.50 -19.83
N SER A 198 7.55 12.78 -20.88
CA SER A 198 6.13 12.61 -21.18
C SER A 198 5.41 11.74 -20.14
N ILE A 199 4.08 11.85 -20.08
CA ILE A 199 3.22 11.02 -19.19
C ILE A 199 3.45 9.53 -19.46
N GLU A 200 3.58 9.13 -20.73
CA GLU A 200 3.83 7.75 -21.13
C GLU A 200 5.14 7.22 -20.54
N ASN A 201 6.20 8.00 -20.66
CA ASN A 201 7.51 7.63 -20.14
C ASN A 201 7.54 7.60 -18.61
N ARG A 202 6.95 8.60 -17.94
CA ARG A 202 6.83 8.63 -16.47
C ARG A 202 6.00 7.47 -15.93
N SER A 203 5.01 6.99 -16.67
CA SER A 203 4.16 5.83 -16.32
C SER A 203 4.83 4.48 -16.58
N ARG A 204 5.86 4.43 -17.42
CA ARG A 204 6.53 3.19 -17.88
C ARG A 204 7.00 2.32 -16.72
N PHE A 205 7.68 2.90 -15.73
CA PHE A 205 8.19 2.17 -14.59
C PHE A 205 7.07 1.40 -13.85
N VAL A 206 5.96 2.06 -13.55
CA VAL A 206 4.79 1.45 -12.90
C VAL A 206 4.18 0.36 -13.76
N LEU A 207 3.98 0.62 -15.07
CA LEU A 207 3.36 -0.33 -15.99
C LEU A 207 4.21 -1.58 -16.19
N GLU A 208 5.54 -1.46 -16.26
CA GLU A 208 6.44 -2.61 -16.39
C GLU A 208 6.46 -3.45 -15.11
N ILE A 209 6.45 -2.83 -13.92
CA ILE A 209 6.30 -3.55 -12.66
C ILE A 209 4.98 -4.33 -12.67
N MET A 210 3.85 -3.68 -12.96
CA MET A 210 2.54 -4.34 -12.93
C MET A 210 2.44 -5.52 -13.90
N LYS A 211 3.03 -5.42 -15.10
CA LYS A 211 3.16 -6.57 -16.02
C LYS A 211 3.92 -7.73 -15.39
N GLY A 212 5.04 -7.44 -14.72
CA GLY A 212 5.83 -8.45 -14.01
C GLY A 212 5.06 -9.13 -12.86
N LEU A 213 4.26 -8.36 -12.09
CA LEU A 213 3.43 -8.91 -11.01
C LEU A 213 2.32 -9.83 -11.57
N VAL A 214 1.66 -9.41 -12.65
CA VAL A 214 0.64 -10.23 -13.34
C VAL A 214 1.26 -11.50 -13.93
N GLU A 215 2.45 -11.42 -14.50
CA GLU A 215 3.16 -12.60 -15.04
C GLU A 215 3.40 -13.66 -13.97
N VAL A 216 3.71 -13.24 -12.72
CA VAL A 216 3.99 -14.16 -11.61
C VAL A 216 2.71 -14.73 -11.00
N PHE A 217 1.73 -13.87 -10.70
CA PHE A 217 0.52 -14.28 -9.96
C PHE A 217 -0.62 -14.73 -10.85
N GLY A 218 -0.62 -14.32 -12.12
CA GLY A 218 -1.74 -14.54 -13.04
C GLY A 218 -2.81 -13.46 -12.94
N ALA A 219 -3.94 -13.70 -13.62
CA ALA A 219 -5.09 -12.79 -13.60
C ALA A 219 -5.70 -12.67 -12.20
N ASP A 220 -6.23 -11.48 -11.90
CA ASP A 220 -7.03 -11.17 -10.71
C ASP A 220 -6.31 -11.35 -9.36
N LYS A 221 -4.95 -11.33 -9.34
CA LYS A 221 -4.13 -11.49 -8.13
C LYS A 221 -3.05 -10.42 -7.95
N ALA A 222 -3.00 -9.42 -8.82
CA ALA A 222 -2.13 -8.26 -8.70
C ALA A 222 -2.97 -6.98 -8.64
N GLY A 223 -2.83 -6.21 -7.57
CA GLY A 223 -3.47 -4.92 -7.38
C GLY A 223 -2.44 -3.78 -7.35
N ILE A 224 -2.93 -2.55 -7.38
CA ILE A 224 -2.10 -1.34 -7.25
C ILE A 224 -2.81 -0.29 -6.42
N LYS A 225 -2.05 0.39 -5.55
CA LYS A 225 -2.53 1.53 -4.77
C LYS A 225 -2.03 2.85 -5.36
N LEU A 226 -2.94 3.78 -5.61
CA LEU A 226 -2.70 5.09 -6.23
C LEU A 226 -3.23 6.23 -5.35
N SER A 227 -2.52 7.35 -5.31
CA SER A 227 -2.89 8.57 -4.58
C SER A 227 -2.84 9.82 -5.47
N PRO A 228 -3.80 10.00 -6.39
CA PRO A 228 -3.75 11.04 -7.42
C PRO A 228 -3.70 12.47 -6.88
N SER A 229 -4.31 12.73 -5.72
CA SER A 229 -4.47 14.07 -5.15
C SER A 229 -3.89 14.16 -3.73
N ILE A 230 -2.69 13.61 -3.52
CA ILE A 230 -2.00 13.65 -2.22
C ILE A 230 -0.61 14.27 -2.39
N PRO A 231 -0.39 15.54 -1.96
CA PRO A 231 0.89 16.24 -2.13
C PRO A 231 1.97 15.81 -1.12
N TYR A 232 1.69 14.83 -0.28
CA TYR A 232 2.59 14.33 0.77
C TYR A 232 3.92 13.85 0.18
N ASN A 233 5.04 14.06 0.88
CA ASN A 233 6.40 13.75 0.42
C ASN A 233 6.79 14.45 -0.90
N GLY A 234 6.22 15.63 -1.16
CA GLY A 234 6.53 16.43 -2.34
C GLY A 234 6.02 15.83 -3.65
N MET A 235 4.93 15.08 -3.61
CA MET A 235 4.29 14.51 -4.80
C MET A 235 3.41 15.57 -5.49
N ILE A 236 4.06 16.42 -6.24
CA ILE A 236 3.40 17.49 -7.01
C ILE A 236 3.49 17.14 -8.50
N ASP A 237 2.36 17.14 -9.18
CA ASP A 237 2.28 17.03 -10.64
C ASP A 237 1.56 18.24 -11.23
N SER A 238 2.01 18.66 -12.39
CA SER A 238 1.43 19.81 -13.09
C SER A 238 0.02 19.52 -13.61
N ASP A 239 -0.27 18.27 -13.98
CA ASP A 239 -1.58 17.80 -14.42
C ASP A 239 -1.86 16.35 -13.95
N PRO A 240 -2.20 16.15 -12.67
CA PRO A 240 -2.47 14.81 -12.15
C PRO A 240 -3.70 14.18 -12.81
N THR A 241 -4.64 14.99 -13.36
CA THR A 241 -5.80 14.44 -14.06
C THR A 241 -5.37 13.74 -15.34
N ALA A 242 -4.55 14.38 -16.17
CA ALA A 242 -4.04 13.76 -17.40
C ALA A 242 -3.16 12.55 -17.08
N LEU A 243 -2.24 12.69 -16.10
CA LEU A 243 -1.33 11.61 -15.69
C LEU A 243 -2.08 10.35 -15.26
N PHE A 244 -2.96 10.48 -14.27
CA PHE A 244 -3.64 9.31 -13.71
C PHE A 244 -4.74 8.78 -14.63
N SER A 245 -5.34 9.61 -15.50
CA SER A 245 -6.24 9.11 -16.55
C SER A 245 -5.52 8.21 -17.54
N TYR A 246 -4.35 8.62 -18.00
CA TYR A 246 -3.52 7.78 -18.86
C TYR A 246 -3.11 6.48 -18.15
N LEU A 247 -2.55 6.60 -16.95
CA LEU A 247 -2.06 5.44 -16.19
C LEU A 247 -3.18 4.42 -15.94
N ILE A 248 -4.35 4.85 -15.47
CA ILE A 248 -5.47 3.95 -15.15
C ILE A 248 -6.03 3.30 -16.44
N THR A 249 -6.09 4.04 -17.55
CA THR A 249 -6.48 3.49 -18.85
C THR A 249 -5.52 2.39 -19.31
N GLU A 250 -4.21 2.58 -19.14
CA GLU A 250 -3.22 1.54 -19.46
C GLU A 250 -3.29 0.34 -18.49
N LEU A 251 -3.49 0.60 -17.20
CA LEU A 251 -3.68 -0.45 -16.18
C LEU A 251 -4.96 -1.28 -16.46
N ASN A 252 -6.01 -0.66 -17.00
CA ASN A 252 -7.25 -1.36 -17.34
C ASN A 252 -7.07 -2.44 -18.42
N LYS A 253 -6.02 -2.35 -19.24
CA LYS A 253 -5.68 -3.37 -20.24
C LYS A 253 -5.04 -4.63 -19.64
N LEU A 254 -4.59 -4.58 -18.38
CA LEU A 254 -3.99 -5.70 -17.66
C LEU A 254 -5.07 -6.45 -16.86
N PRO A 255 -4.94 -7.76 -16.67
CA PRO A 255 -5.87 -8.55 -15.87
C PRO A 255 -5.61 -8.39 -14.36
N LEU A 256 -5.80 -7.17 -13.86
CA LEU A 256 -5.57 -6.83 -12.47
C LEU A 256 -6.69 -7.29 -11.56
N ALA A 257 -6.35 -7.59 -10.29
CA ALA A 257 -7.29 -7.83 -9.22
C ALA A 257 -8.13 -6.59 -8.92
N TYR A 258 -7.45 -5.45 -8.78
CA TYR A 258 -8.09 -4.17 -8.45
C TYR A 258 -7.13 -2.99 -8.67
N ILE A 259 -7.71 -1.80 -8.69
CA ILE A 259 -7.01 -0.57 -8.33
C ILE A 259 -7.53 -0.07 -6.97
N GLN A 260 -6.64 0.36 -6.07
CA GLN A 260 -6.99 1.02 -4.82
C GLN A 260 -6.77 2.52 -4.97
N LEU A 261 -7.85 3.30 -4.98
CA LEU A 261 -7.85 4.74 -5.17
C LEU A 261 -7.99 5.46 -3.83
N MET A 262 -7.05 6.37 -3.56
CA MET A 262 -7.09 7.19 -2.36
C MET A 262 -7.78 8.52 -2.62
N GLN A 263 -8.79 8.83 -1.81
CA GLN A 263 -9.35 10.17 -1.73
C GLN A 263 -8.34 11.14 -1.08
N PRO A 264 -8.43 12.44 -1.35
CA PRO A 264 -7.58 13.43 -0.68
C PRO A 264 -7.69 13.33 0.85
N MET A 265 -6.57 13.14 1.52
CA MET A 265 -6.48 13.08 2.99
C MET A 265 -5.81 14.32 3.59
N PHE A 266 -5.33 15.20 2.76
CA PHE A 266 -4.68 16.47 3.11
C PHE A 266 -5.40 17.61 2.40
N PRO A 267 -5.36 18.85 2.94
CA PRO A 267 -5.88 20.01 2.22
C PRO A 267 -5.21 20.18 0.86
N ILE A 268 -6.01 20.32 -0.19
CA ILE A 268 -5.55 20.53 -1.56
C ILE A 268 -6.02 21.87 -2.15
N ASP A 269 -6.39 22.80 -1.30
CA ASP A 269 -6.86 24.13 -1.73
C ASP A 269 -5.79 24.93 -2.50
N ALA A 270 -4.52 24.67 -2.22
CA ALA A 270 -3.39 25.23 -2.97
C ALA A 270 -3.27 24.67 -4.41
N PHE A 271 -4.03 23.62 -4.74
CA PHE A 271 -4.01 22.92 -6.02
C PHE A 271 -5.42 22.88 -6.64
N PRO A 272 -5.94 24.01 -7.12
CA PRO A 272 -7.34 24.15 -7.54
C PRO A 272 -7.74 23.26 -8.73
N THR A 273 -6.76 22.82 -9.53
CA THR A 273 -6.96 21.94 -10.68
C THR A 273 -6.92 20.44 -10.33
N TRP A 274 -6.54 20.11 -9.09
CA TRP A 274 -6.45 18.72 -8.69
C TRP A 274 -7.81 18.12 -8.39
N PRO A 275 -8.02 16.82 -8.72
CA PRO A 275 -9.27 16.11 -8.43
C PRO A 275 -9.61 16.13 -6.94
N LYS A 276 -10.74 16.71 -6.58
CA LYS A 276 -11.28 16.72 -5.20
C LYS A 276 -12.02 15.43 -4.86
N ASP A 277 -12.58 14.79 -5.86
CA ASP A 277 -13.21 13.48 -5.77
C ASP A 277 -12.56 12.54 -6.80
N VAL A 278 -11.68 11.70 -6.29
CA VAL A 278 -10.86 10.78 -7.10
C VAL A 278 -11.72 9.70 -7.78
N LEU A 279 -12.77 9.21 -7.09
CA LEU A 279 -13.69 8.21 -7.67
C LEU A 279 -14.49 8.79 -8.82
N THR A 280 -15.04 10.00 -8.68
CA THR A 280 -15.77 10.67 -9.77
C THR A 280 -14.85 10.92 -10.96
N THR A 281 -13.61 11.32 -10.72
CA THR A 281 -12.68 11.66 -11.80
C THR A 281 -12.16 10.43 -12.54
N PHE A 282 -11.84 9.33 -11.83
CA PHE A 282 -11.08 8.23 -12.42
C PHE A 282 -11.82 6.88 -12.41
N GLY A 283 -12.85 6.70 -11.58
CA GLY A 283 -13.50 5.40 -11.41
C GLY A 283 -14.05 4.80 -12.71
N HIS A 284 -14.57 5.64 -13.60
CA HIS A 284 -15.11 5.22 -14.90
C HIS A 284 -14.07 4.74 -15.91
N LEU A 285 -12.78 4.95 -15.64
CA LEU A 285 -11.67 4.52 -16.51
C LEU A 285 -11.21 3.08 -16.24
N PHE A 286 -11.75 2.44 -15.20
CA PHE A 286 -11.40 1.09 -14.81
C PHE A 286 -12.65 0.24 -14.64
N ASP A 287 -12.75 -0.83 -15.43
CA ASP A 287 -13.95 -1.68 -15.52
C ASP A 287 -13.94 -2.91 -14.58
N LYS A 288 -12.88 -3.06 -13.77
CA LYS A 288 -12.72 -4.14 -12.80
C LYS A 288 -12.93 -3.66 -11.36
N THR A 289 -12.42 -4.37 -10.38
CA THR A 289 -12.63 -4.03 -8.96
C THR A 289 -11.92 -2.72 -8.57
N ILE A 290 -12.66 -1.80 -7.98
CA ILE A 290 -12.16 -0.58 -7.37
C ILE A 290 -12.28 -0.71 -5.85
N ILE A 291 -11.16 -0.52 -5.14
CA ILE A 291 -11.11 -0.33 -3.70
C ILE A 291 -10.96 1.17 -3.45
N VAL A 292 -11.80 1.74 -2.61
CA VAL A 292 -11.64 3.12 -2.17
C VAL A 292 -11.02 3.19 -0.78
N ASN A 293 -10.15 4.19 -0.56
CA ASN A 293 -9.49 4.46 0.72
C ASN A 293 -9.41 5.97 0.98
N GLY A 294 -9.30 6.37 2.25
CA GLY A 294 -9.09 7.77 2.65
C GLY A 294 -10.28 8.36 3.42
N GLY A 295 -10.24 8.25 4.76
CA GLY A 295 -11.19 8.92 5.65
C GLY A 295 -12.61 8.35 5.68
N TYR A 296 -12.77 7.09 5.31
CA TYR A 296 -14.07 6.41 5.35
C TYR A 296 -14.41 5.91 6.76
N ASP A 297 -15.65 6.15 7.16
CA ASP A 297 -16.37 5.48 8.24
C ASP A 297 -17.36 4.46 7.65
N GLN A 298 -18.13 3.79 8.52
CA GLN A 298 -19.12 2.80 8.10
C GLN A 298 -20.15 3.39 7.14
N GLN A 299 -20.72 4.56 7.46
CA GLN A 299 -21.79 5.19 6.69
C GLN A 299 -21.30 5.64 5.30
N LYS A 300 -20.17 6.33 5.26
CA LYS A 300 -19.58 6.76 3.99
C LYS A 300 -19.17 5.58 3.11
N GLY A 301 -18.59 4.53 3.72
CA GLY A 301 -18.22 3.33 2.99
C GLY A 301 -19.44 2.61 2.40
N GLU A 302 -20.52 2.45 3.18
CA GLU A 302 -21.77 1.88 2.70
C GLU A 302 -22.33 2.68 1.51
N GLN A 303 -22.30 4.01 1.61
CA GLN A 303 -22.83 4.91 0.60
C GLN A 303 -22.09 4.81 -0.75
N GLU A 304 -20.74 4.61 -0.73
CA GLU A 304 -19.97 4.42 -1.96
C GLU A 304 -20.35 3.10 -2.66
N LEU A 305 -20.62 2.05 -1.88
CA LEU A 305 -21.05 0.74 -2.41
C LEU A 305 -22.50 0.80 -2.94
N GLU A 306 -23.42 1.45 -2.22
CA GLU A 306 -24.80 1.62 -2.64
C GLU A 306 -24.91 2.41 -3.95
N ASN A 307 -24.08 3.43 -4.11
CA ASN A 307 -24.00 4.26 -5.31
C ASN A 307 -23.19 3.59 -6.45
N ASN A 308 -22.66 2.38 -6.24
CA ASN A 308 -21.82 1.64 -7.17
C ASN A 308 -20.58 2.43 -7.65
N ARG A 309 -20.03 3.31 -6.81
CA ARG A 309 -18.82 4.09 -7.10
C ARG A 309 -17.54 3.31 -6.78
N ALA A 310 -17.62 2.40 -5.83
CA ALA A 310 -16.57 1.45 -5.49
C ALA A 310 -17.16 0.05 -5.28
N HIS A 311 -16.31 -0.96 -5.25
CA HIS A 311 -16.67 -2.35 -5.00
C HIS A 311 -16.32 -2.80 -3.59
N LEU A 312 -15.22 -2.27 -3.05
CA LEU A 312 -14.67 -2.56 -1.73
C LEU A 312 -14.23 -1.26 -1.05
N VAL A 313 -14.22 -1.25 0.28
CA VAL A 313 -13.79 -0.09 1.08
C VAL A 313 -12.64 -0.50 1.99
N SER A 314 -11.54 0.24 1.93
CA SER A 314 -10.33 -0.02 2.71
C SER A 314 -10.26 0.88 3.93
N TYR A 315 -10.14 0.27 5.11
CA TYR A 315 -10.11 0.93 6.41
C TYR A 315 -8.73 0.77 7.05
N GLY A 316 -8.09 1.89 7.41
CA GLY A 316 -6.80 1.92 8.10
C GLY A 316 -6.97 2.00 9.62
N SER A 317 -7.10 3.22 10.16
CA SER A 317 -7.15 3.49 11.61
C SER A 317 -8.22 2.66 12.33
N ALA A 318 -9.36 2.40 11.68
CA ALA A 318 -10.41 1.58 12.26
C ALA A 318 -9.93 0.14 12.51
N PHE A 319 -9.21 -0.50 11.57
CA PHE A 319 -8.65 -1.84 11.78
C PHE A 319 -7.48 -1.88 12.76
N ILE A 320 -6.74 -0.77 12.96
CA ILE A 320 -5.70 -0.73 14.00
C ILE A 320 -6.29 -1.08 15.36
N ALA A 321 -7.38 -0.41 15.74
CA ALA A 321 -7.95 -0.51 17.09
C ALA A 321 -9.12 -1.51 17.20
N ASN A 322 -9.63 -2.02 16.08
CA ASN A 322 -10.78 -2.91 16.06
C ASN A 322 -10.46 -4.16 15.23
N PRO A 323 -9.86 -5.20 15.85
CA PRO A 323 -9.54 -6.43 15.14
C PRO A 323 -10.78 -7.11 14.57
N ASP A 324 -11.93 -6.90 15.17
CA ASP A 324 -13.26 -7.43 14.83
C ASP A 324 -14.15 -6.39 14.10
N LEU A 325 -13.56 -5.47 13.34
CA LEU A 325 -14.27 -4.36 12.70
C LEU A 325 -15.53 -4.78 11.92
N PRO A 326 -15.54 -5.86 11.11
CA PRO A 326 -16.76 -6.29 10.44
C PRO A 326 -17.90 -6.61 11.41
N LYS A 327 -17.60 -7.24 12.57
CA LYS A 327 -18.58 -7.54 13.61
C LYS A 327 -19.11 -6.28 14.28
N ARG A 328 -18.23 -5.30 14.53
CA ARG A 328 -18.65 -4.00 15.08
C ARG A 328 -19.58 -3.27 14.13
N PHE A 329 -19.28 -3.30 12.84
CA PHE A 329 -20.16 -2.71 11.83
C PHE A 329 -21.50 -3.45 11.74
N GLU A 330 -21.51 -4.76 11.78
CA GLU A 330 -22.74 -5.56 11.79
C GLU A 330 -23.69 -5.18 12.93
N LEU A 331 -23.14 -4.95 14.12
CA LEU A 331 -23.88 -4.64 15.34
C LEU A 331 -24.04 -3.13 15.60
N ASN A 332 -23.52 -2.26 14.72
CA ASN A 332 -23.42 -0.82 14.96
C ASN A 332 -22.79 -0.51 16.33
N ALA A 333 -21.79 -1.29 16.72
CA ALA A 333 -21.13 -1.17 18.02
C ALA A 333 -20.10 -0.03 18.03
N GLU A 334 -19.83 0.50 19.23
CA GLU A 334 -18.80 1.51 19.43
C GLU A 334 -17.42 1.00 19.00
N LEU A 335 -16.65 1.87 18.32
CA LEU A 335 -15.29 1.55 17.89
C LEU A 335 -14.27 1.97 18.96
N ASN A 336 -13.27 1.11 19.18
CA ASN A 336 -12.08 1.49 19.92
C ASN A 336 -11.32 2.59 19.17
N THR A 337 -10.73 3.51 19.93
CA THR A 337 -9.89 4.58 19.38
C THR A 337 -8.42 4.14 19.34
N PRO A 338 -7.72 4.28 18.20
CA PRO A 338 -6.30 3.94 18.12
C PRO A 338 -5.43 4.92 18.92
N ASP A 339 -4.50 4.39 19.72
CA ASP A 339 -3.48 5.18 20.40
C ASP A 339 -2.35 5.52 19.42
N ARG A 340 -2.26 6.80 19.04
CA ARG A 340 -1.28 7.30 18.08
C ARG A 340 0.18 7.10 18.52
N ASN A 341 0.43 7.07 19.84
CA ASN A 341 1.78 6.90 20.40
C ASN A 341 2.30 5.46 20.26
N THR A 342 1.43 4.51 19.93
CA THR A 342 1.76 3.09 19.82
C THR A 342 1.64 2.56 18.38
N MET A 343 1.47 3.46 17.40
CA MET A 343 1.28 3.04 16.00
C MET A 343 2.52 2.37 15.41
N TYR A 344 3.72 2.82 15.79
CA TYR A 344 4.99 2.33 15.24
C TYR A 344 5.90 1.78 16.33
N GLY A 345 6.52 0.62 16.05
CA GLY A 345 7.46 -0.03 16.96
C GLY A 345 6.79 -0.56 18.24
N GLY A 346 7.60 -0.96 19.21
CA GLY A 346 7.14 -1.50 20.49
C GLY A 346 6.70 -2.96 20.43
N GLY A 347 6.00 -3.40 21.48
CA GLY A 347 5.50 -4.76 21.65
C GLY A 347 4.00 -4.89 21.33
N GLU A 348 3.29 -5.59 22.21
CA GLU A 348 1.85 -5.87 22.07
C GLU A 348 0.98 -4.62 22.17
N LYS A 349 1.39 -3.64 22.99
CA LYS A 349 0.61 -2.44 23.25
C LYS A 349 0.33 -1.64 21.98
N GLY A 350 -0.96 -1.37 21.73
CA GLY A 350 -1.43 -0.67 20.52
C GLY A 350 -1.28 -1.48 19.24
N PHE A 351 -1.06 -2.80 19.35
CA PHE A 351 -0.89 -3.70 18.22
C PHE A 351 -1.82 -4.91 18.31
N THR A 352 -1.66 -5.75 19.35
CA THR A 352 -2.45 -6.98 19.55
C THR A 352 -3.28 -6.98 20.83
N ASP A 353 -3.29 -5.90 21.59
CA ASP A 353 -3.97 -5.77 22.87
C ASP A 353 -5.30 -5.01 22.81
N TYR A 354 -5.72 -4.53 21.63
CA TYR A 354 -7.05 -3.93 21.48
C TYR A 354 -8.14 -4.97 21.71
N PRO A 355 -9.16 -4.63 22.53
CA PRO A 355 -10.21 -5.58 22.90
C PRO A 355 -11.14 -5.87 21.72
N PHE A 356 -11.51 -7.13 21.60
CA PHE A 356 -12.65 -7.55 20.82
C PHE A 356 -13.95 -7.12 21.50
N LEU A 357 -15.05 -7.08 20.75
CA LEU A 357 -16.38 -6.96 21.31
C LEU A 357 -16.63 -8.16 22.23
N GLU A 358 -17.05 -7.88 23.47
CA GLU A 358 -17.49 -8.94 24.36
C GLU A 358 -18.74 -9.61 23.77
N ASN A 359 -18.77 -10.93 23.71
CA ASN A 359 -19.98 -11.66 23.39
C ASN A 359 -20.92 -11.48 24.59
N ASN A 360 -21.86 -10.55 24.50
CA ASN A 360 -22.99 -10.54 25.42
C ASN A 360 -23.81 -11.79 25.11
N ASN A 361 -23.55 -12.88 25.88
CA ASN A 361 -24.38 -14.08 25.92
C ASN A 361 -25.77 -13.75 26.49
#